data_513d526705b4d228234cf4561b4e9197
#
_entry.id   513d526705b4d228234cf4561b4e9197
#
_cell.length_a   1.000
_cell.length_b   1.000
_cell.length_c   1.000
_cell.angle_alpha   90.00
_cell.angle_beta   90.00
_cell.angle_gamma   90.00
#
_symmetry.space_group_name_H-M   'P 1'
#
loop_
_entity.id
_entity.type
_entity.pdbx_description
1 polymer ?
#
loop_
_entity_poly.entity_id
_entity_poly.type
_entity_poly.pdbx_seq_one_letter_code
_entity_poly.pdbx_strand_id
1 'polypeptide(L)'
;MTISAQSGPQSPRLEIHVERIREIAREISGLVASHGASTAGVGKVLRGHEFVVGALIDGGCAQYGDSRIANLAKVKDWRPGIETMLLRIPEISRCAEVVQVADYSLNSSIDTLRALSAACVDLDRRHKAIIMVDLGDLREGVWADDLLGVVTEAKALPGLEIAGIGANLACFGGVAPNPVNMGRLVELASECRRETGLDLPMISGGNSSALPMLAAGTMPREVNHFRMGESIILGRNVYDRTPWPGTRQDAIRLVVEIVELERKPSVPIGHRGQDAFGESREFVDRGVRRRAIVNLGRQDAVVSGLVPDDPAMIILGASSDHLIIDVDDCERDWHVGDEISLSPDYGALLALATSPYVGAHVVQH
;
A
#
# COMPACT_ATOMS: atom_id res chain seq x y z
N MET A 1 35.01 13.78 27.50
CA MET A 1 34.69 14.23 26.16
C MET A 1 33.20 14.03 25.97
N THR A 2 32.46 15.13 26.03
CA THR A 2 30.99 15.11 25.83
C THR A 2 30.75 15.05 24.33
N ILE A 3 30.30 13.90 23.83
CA ILE A 3 29.84 13.77 22.44
C ILE A 3 28.57 14.63 22.35
N SER A 4 28.68 15.76 21.67
CA SER A 4 27.54 16.58 21.29
C SER A 4 26.68 15.73 20.35
N ALA A 5 25.54 15.23 20.83
CA ALA A 5 24.55 14.58 20.00
C ALA A 5 24.09 15.60 18.94
N GLN A 6 24.39 15.34 17.67
CA GLN A 6 23.73 16.04 16.58
C GLN A 6 22.25 15.70 16.65
N SER A 7 21.41 16.71 16.81
CA SER A 7 19.97 16.59 17.05
C SER A 7 19.15 16.35 15.77
N GLY A 8 19.67 15.56 14.83
CA GLY A 8 18.95 15.12 13.63
C GLY A 8 18.24 13.78 13.85
N PRO A 9 17.23 13.45 13.02
CA PRO A 9 16.58 12.15 13.09
C PRO A 9 17.58 11.04 12.78
N GLN A 10 17.57 9.97 13.61
CA GLN A 10 18.51 8.85 13.46
C GLN A 10 18.20 8.02 12.20
N SER A 11 19.21 7.46 11.56
CA SER A 11 19.13 6.46 10.50
C SER A 11 19.21 5.03 11.08
N PRO A 12 18.66 3.97 10.42
CA PRO A 12 17.87 4.07 9.19
C PRO A 12 16.48 4.67 9.45
N ARG A 13 16.02 5.47 8.51
CA ARG A 13 14.69 6.09 8.61
C ARG A 13 14.00 6.22 7.26
N LEU A 14 12.67 6.17 7.27
CA LEU A 14 11.83 6.63 6.17
C LEU A 14 11.57 8.13 6.35
N GLU A 15 11.92 8.93 5.36
CA GLU A 15 11.48 10.31 5.25
C GLU A 15 10.16 10.36 4.48
N ILE A 16 9.13 10.91 5.12
CA ILE A 16 7.76 10.98 4.62
C ILE A 16 7.44 12.44 4.31
N HIS A 17 7.47 12.80 3.04
CA HIS A 17 7.18 14.16 2.56
C HIS A 17 5.67 14.36 2.39
N VAL A 18 5.02 14.83 3.45
CA VAL A 18 3.56 14.91 3.56
C VAL A 18 2.91 15.78 2.48
N GLU A 19 3.52 16.94 2.18
CA GLU A 19 3.00 17.83 1.13
C GLU A 19 3.02 17.16 -0.25
N ARG A 20 4.08 16.40 -0.55
CA ARG A 20 4.19 15.64 -1.80
C ARG A 20 3.12 14.55 -1.89
N ILE A 21 2.82 13.85 -0.79
CA ILE A 21 1.71 12.89 -0.73
C ILE A 21 0.37 13.60 -0.97
N ARG A 22 0.15 14.78 -0.39
CA ARG A 22 -1.07 15.58 -0.59
C ARG A 22 -1.23 16.03 -2.05
N GLU A 23 -0.15 16.46 -2.69
CA GLU A 23 -0.14 16.83 -4.12
C GLU A 23 -0.53 15.64 -5.00
N ILE A 24 0.11 14.47 -4.76
CA ILE A 24 -0.21 13.24 -5.51
C ILE A 24 -1.66 12.80 -5.25
N ALA A 25 -2.10 12.86 -3.99
CA ALA A 25 -3.49 12.52 -3.63
C ALA A 25 -4.48 13.42 -4.37
N ARG A 26 -4.19 14.73 -4.51
CA ARG A 26 -5.03 15.66 -5.23
C ARG A 26 -5.11 15.34 -6.73
N GLU A 27 -3.98 15.00 -7.34
CA GLU A 27 -3.93 14.60 -8.74
C GLU A 27 -4.76 13.33 -9.00
N ILE A 28 -4.51 12.28 -8.20
CA ILE A 28 -5.17 10.98 -8.36
C ILE A 28 -6.66 11.06 -8.02
N SER A 29 -7.03 11.72 -6.90
CA SER A 29 -8.44 11.87 -6.52
C SER A 29 -9.19 12.80 -7.48
N GLY A 30 -8.51 13.79 -8.06
CA GLY A 30 -9.04 14.67 -9.11
C GLY A 30 -9.39 13.89 -10.37
N LEU A 31 -8.53 12.98 -10.82
CA LEU A 31 -8.82 12.07 -11.94
C LEU A 31 -10.03 11.18 -11.64
N VAL A 32 -10.11 10.59 -10.45
CA VAL A 32 -11.25 9.77 -10.02
C VAL A 32 -12.54 10.61 -9.99
N ALA A 33 -12.49 11.83 -9.45
CA ALA A 33 -13.62 12.74 -9.36
C ALA A 33 -14.11 13.18 -10.75
N SER A 34 -13.22 13.34 -11.73
CA SER A 34 -13.59 13.66 -13.12
C SER A 34 -14.42 12.55 -13.79
N HIS A 35 -14.28 11.33 -13.31
CA HIS A 35 -15.13 10.20 -13.68
C HIS A 35 -16.51 10.22 -12.99
N GLY A 36 -16.71 11.05 -11.97
CA GLY A 36 -17.90 11.07 -11.12
C GLY A 36 -17.83 10.08 -9.95
N ALA A 37 -16.65 9.62 -9.61
CA ALA A 37 -16.41 8.63 -8.56
C ALA A 37 -15.73 9.22 -7.31
N SER A 38 -15.80 8.49 -6.20
CA SER A 38 -15.12 8.81 -4.94
C SER A 38 -13.88 7.96 -4.72
N THR A 39 -12.93 8.50 -3.93
CA THR A 39 -11.68 7.83 -3.60
C THR A 39 -11.60 7.50 -2.11
N ALA A 40 -11.36 6.24 -1.76
CA ALA A 40 -10.80 5.86 -0.47
C ALA A 40 -9.26 5.89 -0.58
N GLY A 41 -8.62 6.76 0.19
CA GLY A 41 -7.16 6.84 0.27
C GLY A 41 -6.62 5.69 1.12
N VAL A 42 -5.74 4.86 0.57
CA VAL A 42 -5.22 3.66 1.24
C VAL A 42 -3.82 3.90 1.78
N GLY A 43 -3.73 4.17 3.08
CA GLY A 43 -2.47 4.43 3.78
C GLY A 43 -1.85 3.24 4.51
N LYS A 44 -2.34 2.02 4.30
CA LYS A 44 -1.96 0.81 5.05
C LYS A 44 -0.46 0.56 5.13
N VAL A 45 0.28 0.88 4.05
CA VAL A 45 1.74 0.68 3.96
C VAL A 45 2.51 1.53 4.98
N LEU A 46 1.95 2.68 5.38
CA LEU A 46 2.51 3.58 6.39
C LEU A 46 1.75 3.48 7.74
N ARG A 47 1.04 2.36 7.98
CA ARG A 47 0.49 1.94 9.28
C ARG A 47 -0.48 2.95 9.91
N GLY A 48 -1.26 3.66 9.09
CA GLY A 48 -2.20 4.66 9.59
C GLY A 48 -1.50 5.87 10.24
N HIS A 49 -0.37 6.29 9.69
CA HIS A 49 0.38 7.44 10.20
C HIS A 49 -0.45 8.71 10.06
N GLU A 50 -0.60 9.48 11.14
CA GLU A 50 -1.52 10.63 11.25
C GLU A 50 -1.36 11.63 10.11
N PHE A 51 -0.14 12.12 9.87
CA PHE A 51 0.15 13.10 8.82
C PHE A 51 -0.14 12.55 7.41
N VAL A 52 0.09 11.25 7.18
CA VAL A 52 -0.23 10.60 5.89
C VAL A 52 -1.74 10.53 5.70
N VAL A 53 -2.49 10.11 6.72
CA VAL A 53 -3.97 10.13 6.69
C VAL A 53 -4.48 11.54 6.41
N GLY A 54 -3.93 12.55 7.10
CA GLY A 54 -4.25 13.96 6.86
C GLY A 54 -4.01 14.36 5.41
N ALA A 55 -2.84 14.01 4.84
CA ALA A 55 -2.49 14.34 3.46
C ALA A 55 -3.42 13.68 2.44
N LEU A 56 -3.84 12.43 2.68
CA LEU A 56 -4.80 11.74 1.81
C LEU A 56 -6.17 12.45 1.80
N ILE A 57 -6.70 12.78 2.97
CA ILE A 57 -8.00 13.45 3.10
C ILE A 57 -7.95 14.87 2.55
N ASP A 58 -6.93 15.66 2.93
CA ASP A 58 -6.74 17.03 2.43
C ASP A 58 -6.45 17.08 0.91
N GLY A 59 -5.93 15.96 0.36
CA GLY A 59 -5.75 15.72 -1.07
C GLY A 59 -7.01 15.27 -1.81
N GLY A 60 -8.18 15.20 -1.13
CA GLY A 60 -9.47 14.93 -1.78
C GLY A 60 -9.97 13.50 -1.68
N CYS A 61 -9.31 12.63 -0.89
CA CYS A 61 -9.87 11.32 -0.59
C CYS A 61 -11.07 11.47 0.37
N ALA A 62 -12.21 10.87 0.01
CA ALA A 62 -13.44 10.95 0.81
C ALA A 62 -13.42 10.03 2.04
N GLN A 63 -12.63 8.96 1.99
CA GLN A 63 -12.55 7.93 3.01
C GLN A 63 -11.10 7.49 3.21
N TYR A 64 -10.82 6.88 4.38
CA TYR A 64 -9.53 6.26 4.65
C TYR A 64 -9.66 4.74 4.70
N GLY A 65 -8.84 4.03 3.92
CA GLY A 65 -8.78 2.58 3.87
C GLY A 65 -7.51 1.99 4.47
N ASP A 66 -7.65 0.99 5.33
CA ASP A 66 -6.52 0.23 5.88
C ASP A 66 -6.87 -1.26 6.00
N SER A 67 -5.85 -2.12 6.02
CA SER A 67 -6.02 -3.56 6.20
C SER A 67 -5.95 -4.02 7.66
N ARG A 68 -5.74 -3.11 8.60
CA ARG A 68 -5.58 -3.41 10.03
C ARG A 68 -6.54 -2.58 10.88
N ILE A 69 -7.35 -3.26 11.70
CA ILE A 69 -8.29 -2.62 12.61
C ILE A 69 -7.57 -1.65 13.56
N ALA A 70 -6.40 -2.05 14.06
CA ALA A 70 -5.60 -1.20 14.95
C ALA A 70 -5.17 0.13 14.31
N ASN A 71 -4.94 0.16 13.00
CA ASN A 71 -4.64 1.40 12.29
C ASN A 71 -5.89 2.27 12.14
N LEU A 72 -7.03 1.65 11.82
CA LEU A 72 -8.32 2.37 11.73
C LEU A 72 -8.72 2.94 13.09
N ALA A 73 -8.49 2.21 14.19
CA ALA A 73 -8.75 2.69 15.55
C ALA A 73 -7.98 3.98 15.84
N LYS A 74 -6.67 4.00 15.55
CA LYS A 74 -5.86 5.23 15.67
C LYS A 74 -6.47 6.39 14.88
N VAL A 75 -6.89 6.16 13.64
CA VAL A 75 -7.48 7.21 12.80
C VAL A 75 -8.77 7.74 13.42
N LYS A 76 -9.62 6.87 13.96
CA LYS A 76 -10.83 7.30 14.67
C LYS A 76 -10.55 8.11 15.93
N ASP A 77 -9.47 7.78 16.65
CA ASP A 77 -9.04 8.55 17.83
C ASP A 77 -8.60 9.97 17.45
N TRP A 78 -7.86 10.13 16.35
CA TRP A 78 -7.34 11.44 15.92
C TRP A 78 -8.39 12.29 15.20
N ARG A 79 -9.17 11.66 14.30
CA ARG A 79 -10.14 12.31 13.43
C ARG A 79 -11.44 11.49 13.34
N PRO A 80 -12.28 11.48 14.36
CA PRO A 80 -13.46 10.63 14.42
C PRO A 80 -14.48 10.88 13.29
N GLY A 81 -14.42 12.04 12.62
CA GLY A 81 -15.26 12.38 11.47
C GLY A 81 -14.85 11.76 10.14
N ILE A 82 -13.67 11.11 10.03
CA ILE A 82 -13.28 10.43 8.79
C ILE A 82 -14.00 9.09 8.70
N GLU A 83 -14.66 8.84 7.57
CA GLU A 83 -15.18 7.50 7.26
C GLU A 83 -14.02 6.54 7.00
N THR A 84 -14.05 5.40 7.67
CA THR A 84 -12.99 4.37 7.62
C THR A 84 -13.48 3.10 6.95
N MET A 85 -12.59 2.44 6.19
CA MET A 85 -12.88 1.20 5.48
C MET A 85 -11.85 0.13 5.82
N LEU A 86 -12.30 -1.00 6.37
CA LEU A 86 -11.45 -2.17 6.53
C LEU A 86 -11.35 -2.93 5.20
N LEU A 87 -10.13 -2.97 4.64
CA LEU A 87 -9.87 -3.56 3.33
C LEU A 87 -9.60 -5.06 3.37
N ARG A 88 -9.11 -5.56 4.50
CA ARG A 88 -8.92 -6.99 4.74
C ARG A 88 -10.27 -7.61 5.13
N ILE A 89 -10.56 -8.79 4.60
CA ILE A 89 -11.72 -9.56 5.03
C ILE A 89 -11.65 -9.75 6.56
N PRO A 90 -12.71 -9.38 7.30
CA PRO A 90 -12.71 -9.48 8.76
C PRO A 90 -12.51 -10.92 9.24
N GLU A 91 -11.67 -11.09 10.24
CA GLU A 91 -11.62 -12.34 10.99
C GLU A 91 -12.88 -12.46 11.86
N ILE A 92 -13.56 -13.62 11.84
CA ILE A 92 -14.79 -13.85 12.62
C ILE A 92 -14.60 -13.51 14.11
N SER A 93 -13.44 -13.86 14.68
CA SER A 93 -13.09 -13.58 16.07
C SER A 93 -12.95 -12.08 16.40
N ARG A 94 -12.89 -11.21 15.38
CA ARG A 94 -12.69 -9.77 15.54
C ARG A 94 -13.84 -8.92 15.01
N CYS A 95 -14.97 -9.53 14.64
CA CYS A 95 -16.12 -8.80 14.09
C CYS A 95 -16.65 -7.72 15.03
N ALA A 96 -16.62 -7.93 16.35
CA ALA A 96 -17.01 -6.92 17.33
C ALA A 96 -16.10 -5.66 17.25
N GLU A 97 -14.79 -5.83 17.13
CA GLU A 97 -13.86 -4.71 16.94
C GLU A 97 -14.10 -3.99 15.61
N VAL A 98 -14.36 -4.74 14.53
CA VAL A 98 -14.66 -4.16 13.20
C VAL A 98 -15.88 -3.25 13.30
N VAL A 99 -16.99 -3.72 13.88
CA VAL A 99 -18.23 -2.95 14.05
C VAL A 99 -18.03 -1.71 14.92
N GLN A 100 -17.11 -1.75 15.88
CA GLN A 100 -16.81 -0.60 16.74
C GLN A 100 -15.97 0.48 16.04
N VAL A 101 -15.08 0.09 15.12
CA VAL A 101 -14.03 0.95 14.62
C VAL A 101 -14.23 1.34 13.15
N ALA A 102 -14.66 0.39 12.29
CA ALA A 102 -14.77 0.64 10.87
C ALA A 102 -16.20 1.01 10.46
N ASP A 103 -16.35 2.02 9.61
CA ASP A 103 -17.65 2.38 9.02
C ASP A 103 -18.02 1.39 7.90
N TYR A 104 -17.01 0.93 7.15
CA TYR A 104 -17.17 -0.04 6.06
C TYR A 104 -16.21 -1.22 6.22
N SER A 105 -16.61 -2.40 5.76
CA SER A 105 -15.71 -3.54 5.54
C SER A 105 -15.94 -4.21 4.19
N LEU A 106 -14.85 -4.77 3.62
CA LEU A 106 -14.91 -5.63 2.44
C LEU A 106 -15.15 -7.07 2.89
N ASN A 107 -16.08 -7.77 2.26
CA ASN A 107 -16.52 -9.11 2.67
C ASN A 107 -16.70 -10.04 1.48
N SER A 108 -16.36 -11.32 1.64
CA SER A 108 -16.50 -12.36 0.61
C SER A 108 -17.07 -13.68 1.15
N SER A 109 -17.47 -13.71 2.43
CA SER A 109 -18.01 -14.90 3.07
C SER A 109 -19.29 -14.58 3.83
N ILE A 110 -20.32 -15.39 3.62
CA ILE A 110 -21.58 -15.27 4.34
C ILE A 110 -21.40 -15.53 5.84
N ASP A 111 -20.47 -16.40 6.23
CA ASP A 111 -20.22 -16.67 7.66
C ASP A 111 -19.60 -15.45 8.35
N THR A 112 -18.72 -14.72 7.67
CA THR A 112 -18.20 -13.44 8.17
C THR A 112 -19.31 -12.40 8.29
N LEU A 113 -20.22 -12.31 7.31
CA LEU A 113 -21.36 -11.39 7.35
C LEU A 113 -22.32 -11.73 8.49
N ARG A 114 -22.60 -13.02 8.75
CA ARG A 114 -23.37 -13.47 9.92
C ARG A 114 -22.72 -13.07 11.24
N ALA A 115 -21.38 -13.22 11.34
CA ALA A 115 -20.65 -12.81 12.54
C ALA A 115 -20.64 -11.29 12.76
N LEU A 116 -20.52 -10.50 11.69
CA LEU A 116 -20.66 -9.04 11.74
C LEU A 116 -22.08 -8.64 12.18
N SER A 117 -23.10 -9.31 11.64
CA SER A 117 -24.49 -9.07 12.03
C SER A 117 -24.74 -9.36 13.51
N ALA A 118 -24.24 -10.50 14.02
CA ALA A 118 -24.33 -10.82 15.44
C ALA A 118 -23.66 -9.74 16.29
N ALA A 119 -22.46 -9.31 15.91
CA ALA A 119 -21.76 -8.21 16.59
C ALA A 119 -22.52 -6.87 16.52
N CYS A 120 -23.19 -6.58 15.42
CA CYS A 120 -24.03 -5.39 15.29
C CYS A 120 -25.21 -5.43 16.30
N VAL A 121 -25.87 -6.57 16.43
CA VAL A 121 -26.97 -6.77 17.37
C VAL A 121 -26.49 -6.65 18.82
N ASP A 122 -25.38 -7.34 19.15
CA ASP A 122 -24.83 -7.34 20.51
C ASP A 122 -24.37 -5.94 20.98
N LEU A 123 -23.89 -5.13 20.04
CA LEU A 123 -23.35 -3.78 20.32
C LEU A 123 -24.38 -2.65 20.08
N ASP A 124 -25.59 -2.98 19.66
CA ASP A 124 -26.65 -2.01 19.23
C ASP A 124 -26.07 -1.01 18.20
N ARG A 125 -25.40 -1.52 17.16
CA ARG A 125 -24.78 -0.74 16.09
C ARG A 125 -25.21 -1.20 14.71
N ARG A 126 -24.97 -0.35 13.73
CA ARG A 126 -25.08 -0.70 12.31
C ARG A 126 -23.70 -0.69 11.68
N HIS A 127 -23.50 -1.53 10.66
CA HIS A 127 -22.26 -1.62 9.93
C HIS A 127 -22.51 -1.73 8.42
N LYS A 128 -21.71 -1.03 7.62
CA LYS A 128 -21.80 -1.03 6.16
C LYS A 128 -20.88 -2.09 5.57
N ALA A 129 -21.43 -3.07 4.87
CA ALA A 129 -20.69 -4.13 4.21
C ALA A 129 -20.67 -3.94 2.70
N ILE A 130 -19.50 -4.07 2.08
CA ILE A 130 -19.34 -4.20 0.63
C ILE A 130 -19.04 -5.66 0.34
N ILE A 131 -19.85 -6.29 -0.53
CA ILE A 131 -19.63 -7.68 -0.93
C ILE A 131 -18.70 -7.69 -2.13
N MET A 132 -17.55 -8.37 -1.97
CA MET A 132 -16.53 -8.47 -3.01
C MET A 132 -16.85 -9.64 -3.92
N VAL A 133 -16.70 -9.43 -5.23
CA VAL A 133 -16.77 -10.48 -6.25
C VAL A 133 -15.40 -10.70 -6.86
N ASP A 134 -15.00 -11.96 -7.03
CA ASP A 134 -13.79 -12.32 -7.76
C ASP A 134 -14.09 -12.32 -9.27
N LEU A 135 -13.38 -11.49 -9.99
CA LEU A 135 -13.46 -11.35 -11.44
C LEU A 135 -12.24 -11.97 -12.16
N GLY A 136 -11.60 -12.95 -11.51
CA GLY A 136 -10.51 -13.73 -12.08
C GLY A 136 -9.12 -13.48 -11.53
N ASP A 137 -8.96 -12.56 -10.55
CA ASP A 137 -7.65 -12.34 -9.87
C ASP A 137 -7.32 -13.47 -8.87
N LEU A 138 -8.31 -14.30 -8.52
CA LEU A 138 -8.24 -15.49 -7.67
C LEU A 138 -7.65 -15.19 -6.28
N ARG A 139 -8.09 -14.08 -5.67
CA ARG A 139 -7.70 -13.71 -4.31
C ARG A 139 -8.92 -13.76 -3.38
N GLU A 140 -9.53 -12.62 -3.07
CA GLU A 140 -10.79 -12.57 -2.30
C GLU A 140 -11.95 -12.18 -3.22
N GLY A 141 -13.11 -12.68 -2.87
CA GLY A 141 -14.36 -12.41 -3.57
C GLY A 141 -15.25 -13.64 -3.62
N VAL A 142 -16.54 -13.40 -3.64
CA VAL A 142 -17.53 -14.43 -3.98
C VAL A 142 -17.41 -14.72 -5.47
N TRP A 143 -17.50 -15.98 -5.88
CA TRP A 143 -17.54 -16.29 -7.31
C TRP A 143 -18.82 -15.69 -7.93
N ALA A 144 -18.71 -15.23 -9.17
CA ALA A 144 -19.78 -14.44 -9.80
C ALA A 144 -21.15 -15.15 -9.79
N ASP A 145 -21.17 -16.48 -10.00
CA ASP A 145 -22.41 -17.27 -10.04
C ASP A 145 -23.08 -17.40 -8.66
N ASP A 146 -22.32 -17.27 -7.58
CA ASP A 146 -22.82 -17.39 -6.19
C ASP A 146 -23.20 -16.04 -5.59
N LEU A 147 -22.84 -14.93 -6.25
CA LEU A 147 -22.98 -13.58 -5.69
C LEU A 147 -24.42 -13.24 -5.29
N LEU A 148 -25.38 -13.51 -6.18
CA LEU A 148 -26.80 -13.22 -5.90
C LEU A 148 -27.29 -13.96 -4.66
N GLY A 149 -26.89 -15.22 -4.47
CA GLY A 149 -27.24 -16.01 -3.29
C GLY A 149 -26.71 -15.38 -2.01
N VAL A 150 -25.44 -14.96 -2.01
CA VAL A 150 -24.79 -14.30 -0.87
C VAL A 150 -25.46 -12.95 -0.55
N VAL A 151 -25.73 -12.12 -1.56
CA VAL A 151 -26.39 -10.81 -1.37
C VAL A 151 -27.81 -10.98 -0.84
N THR A 152 -28.56 -11.99 -1.34
CA THR A 152 -29.92 -12.29 -0.90
C THR A 152 -29.96 -12.70 0.58
N GLU A 153 -29.02 -13.54 1.00
CA GLU A 153 -28.92 -13.94 2.40
C GLU A 153 -28.46 -12.78 3.28
N ALA A 154 -27.42 -12.05 2.85
CA ALA A 154 -26.88 -10.91 3.59
C ALA A 154 -27.91 -9.79 3.83
N LYS A 155 -28.83 -9.57 2.88
CA LYS A 155 -29.93 -8.61 3.03
C LYS A 155 -30.80 -8.87 4.27
N ALA A 156 -30.97 -10.13 4.66
CA ALA A 156 -31.80 -10.53 5.80
C ALA A 156 -31.08 -10.39 7.16
N LEU A 157 -29.77 -10.12 7.18
CA LEU A 157 -28.96 -10.05 8.40
C LEU A 157 -29.18 -8.72 9.13
N PRO A 158 -29.65 -8.75 10.40
CA PRO A 158 -29.95 -7.54 11.16
C PRO A 158 -28.66 -6.74 11.45
N GLY A 159 -28.79 -5.42 11.51
CA GLY A 159 -27.68 -4.50 11.80
C GLY A 159 -26.70 -4.28 10.65
N LEU A 160 -26.74 -5.09 9.58
CA LEU A 160 -25.93 -4.87 8.39
C LEU A 160 -26.69 -4.01 7.36
N GLU A 161 -25.94 -3.12 6.73
CA GLU A 161 -26.31 -2.41 5.52
C GLU A 161 -25.40 -2.89 4.38
N ILE A 162 -25.98 -3.50 3.34
CA ILE A 162 -25.20 -3.87 2.16
C ILE A 162 -25.03 -2.62 1.30
N ALA A 163 -23.91 -1.93 1.51
CA ALA A 163 -23.62 -0.64 0.89
C ALA A 163 -23.24 -0.75 -0.59
N GLY A 164 -22.84 -1.94 -1.05
CA GLY A 164 -22.46 -2.10 -2.43
C GLY A 164 -21.76 -3.41 -2.75
N ILE A 165 -21.30 -3.48 -4.00
CA ILE A 165 -20.51 -4.58 -4.54
C ILE A 165 -19.17 -4.04 -5.00
N GLY A 166 -18.10 -4.84 -4.86
CA GLY A 166 -16.78 -4.43 -5.30
C GLY A 166 -15.97 -5.57 -5.88
N ALA A 167 -14.92 -5.22 -6.60
CA ALA A 167 -13.91 -6.16 -7.07
C ALA A 167 -12.51 -5.65 -6.73
N ASN A 168 -11.54 -6.55 -6.74
CA ASN A 168 -10.13 -6.17 -6.66
C ASN A 168 -9.34 -6.97 -7.69
N LEU A 169 -8.50 -6.29 -8.45
CA LEU A 169 -7.73 -6.85 -9.54
C LEU A 169 -6.26 -6.44 -9.44
N ALA A 170 -5.38 -7.08 -10.23
CA ALA A 170 -3.95 -6.84 -10.30
C ALA A 170 -3.23 -6.94 -8.94
N CYS A 171 -3.64 -7.88 -8.09
CA CYS A 171 -3.05 -8.05 -6.76
C CYS A 171 -2.35 -9.40 -6.57
N PHE A 172 -3.03 -10.50 -6.87
CA PHE A 172 -2.49 -11.87 -6.75
C PHE A 172 -2.29 -12.49 -8.13
N GLY A 173 -3.37 -12.60 -8.91
CA GLY A 173 -3.31 -13.15 -10.26
C GLY A 173 -2.75 -12.17 -11.31
N GLY A 174 -2.61 -10.90 -10.98
CA GLY A 174 -2.13 -9.88 -11.90
C GLY A 174 -3.12 -9.53 -13.02
N VAL A 175 -4.39 -9.90 -12.85
CA VAL A 175 -5.45 -9.63 -13.83
C VAL A 175 -5.74 -8.15 -13.91
N ALA A 176 -5.50 -7.56 -15.09
CA ALA A 176 -5.73 -6.14 -15.32
C ALA A 176 -7.23 -5.80 -15.37
N PRO A 177 -7.68 -4.68 -14.76
CA PRO A 177 -8.97 -4.09 -15.07
C PRO A 177 -9.08 -3.79 -16.57
N ASN A 178 -10.22 -4.14 -17.15
CA ASN A 178 -10.53 -3.88 -18.55
C ASN A 178 -12.05 -3.68 -18.74
N PRO A 179 -12.53 -3.19 -19.88
CA PRO A 179 -13.95 -2.95 -20.09
C PRO A 179 -14.84 -4.18 -19.90
N VAL A 180 -14.32 -5.39 -20.14
CA VAL A 180 -15.09 -6.63 -20.01
C VAL A 180 -15.32 -6.97 -18.53
N ASN A 181 -14.25 -7.06 -17.72
CA ASN A 181 -14.41 -7.40 -16.30
C ASN A 181 -15.08 -6.30 -15.49
N MET A 182 -14.83 -5.00 -15.80
CA MET A 182 -15.54 -3.89 -15.15
C MET A 182 -17.01 -3.80 -15.61
N GLY A 183 -17.31 -4.09 -16.87
CA GLY A 183 -18.68 -4.24 -17.33
C GLY A 183 -19.41 -5.37 -16.62
N ARG A 184 -18.74 -6.52 -16.42
CA ARG A 184 -19.30 -7.64 -15.66
C ARG A 184 -19.62 -7.26 -14.19
N LEU A 185 -18.78 -6.45 -13.54
CA LEU A 185 -19.06 -5.93 -12.20
C LEU A 185 -20.37 -5.13 -12.17
N VAL A 186 -20.58 -4.27 -13.15
CA VAL A 186 -21.80 -3.44 -13.29
C VAL A 186 -23.03 -4.31 -13.55
N GLU A 187 -22.92 -5.32 -14.42
CA GLU A 187 -24.01 -6.29 -14.69
C GLU A 187 -24.42 -7.02 -13.43
N LEU A 188 -23.46 -7.55 -12.68
CA LEU A 188 -23.71 -8.27 -11.41
C LEU A 188 -24.38 -7.36 -10.37
N ALA A 189 -23.92 -6.12 -10.24
CA ALA A 189 -24.55 -5.15 -9.35
C ALA A 189 -25.99 -4.85 -9.77
N SER A 190 -26.26 -4.72 -11.07
CA SER A 190 -27.59 -4.47 -11.62
C SER A 190 -28.52 -5.68 -11.42
N GLU A 191 -28.00 -6.88 -11.59
CA GLU A 191 -28.72 -8.12 -11.29
C GLU A 191 -29.11 -8.21 -9.82
N CYS A 192 -28.16 -7.99 -8.90
CA CYS A 192 -28.43 -7.99 -7.46
C CYS A 192 -29.48 -6.93 -7.08
N ARG A 193 -29.39 -5.70 -7.61
CA ARG A 193 -30.41 -4.66 -7.39
C ARG A 193 -31.81 -5.11 -7.81
N ARG A 194 -31.94 -5.66 -9.01
CA ARG A 194 -33.22 -6.12 -9.58
C ARG A 194 -33.84 -7.25 -8.76
N GLU A 195 -33.05 -8.26 -8.40
CA GLU A 195 -33.56 -9.48 -7.73
C GLU A 195 -33.79 -9.26 -6.22
N THR A 196 -32.98 -8.41 -5.58
CA THR A 196 -33.07 -8.21 -4.12
C THR A 196 -33.84 -6.94 -3.73
N GLY A 197 -33.99 -5.98 -4.62
CA GLY A 197 -34.55 -4.65 -4.33
C GLY A 197 -33.64 -3.77 -3.45
N LEU A 198 -32.38 -4.16 -3.25
CA LEU A 198 -31.39 -3.31 -2.58
C LEU A 198 -30.92 -2.22 -3.53
N ASP A 199 -30.62 -1.02 -3.01
CA ASP A 199 -30.12 0.10 -3.79
C ASP A 199 -28.65 -0.12 -4.25
N LEU A 200 -27.82 -0.71 -3.38
CA LEU A 200 -26.39 -0.97 -3.63
C LEU A 200 -25.70 0.26 -4.25
N PRO A 201 -25.66 1.39 -3.55
CA PRO A 201 -25.22 2.67 -4.13
C PRO A 201 -23.74 2.68 -4.54
N MET A 202 -22.93 1.79 -3.96
CA MET A 202 -21.50 1.74 -4.23
C MET A 202 -21.12 0.58 -5.14
N ILE A 203 -20.51 0.89 -6.30
CA ILE A 203 -19.79 -0.08 -7.14
C ILE A 203 -18.30 0.23 -7.04
N SER A 204 -17.58 -0.59 -6.25
CA SER A 204 -16.17 -0.33 -5.91
C SER A 204 -15.23 -1.04 -6.89
N GLY A 205 -14.71 -0.30 -7.88
CA GLY A 205 -14.01 -0.81 -9.07
C GLY A 205 -12.52 -1.10 -8.91
N GLY A 206 -12.03 -1.29 -7.69
CA GLY A 206 -10.65 -1.75 -7.49
C GLY A 206 -9.70 -0.72 -6.86
N ASN A 207 -8.43 -0.90 -7.15
CA ASN A 207 -7.30 -0.19 -6.57
C ASN A 207 -6.57 0.72 -7.60
N SER A 208 -5.33 1.08 -7.35
CA SER A 208 -4.48 1.90 -8.24
C SER A 208 -4.34 1.35 -9.67
N SER A 209 -4.63 0.05 -9.89
CA SER A 209 -4.59 -0.55 -11.23
C SER A 209 -5.71 -0.04 -12.16
N ALA A 210 -6.74 0.61 -11.60
CA ALA A 210 -7.83 1.18 -12.39
C ALA A 210 -7.46 2.51 -13.08
N LEU A 211 -6.36 3.16 -12.68
CA LEU A 211 -5.97 4.48 -13.21
C LEU A 211 -5.84 4.56 -14.73
N PRO A 212 -5.22 3.58 -15.44
CA PRO A 212 -5.14 3.64 -16.89
C PRO A 212 -6.52 3.66 -17.58
N MET A 213 -7.50 2.92 -17.06
CA MET A 213 -8.87 2.93 -17.59
C MET A 213 -9.58 4.27 -17.32
N LEU A 214 -9.37 4.85 -16.14
CA LEU A 214 -9.91 6.16 -15.80
C LEU A 214 -9.34 7.24 -16.71
N ALA A 215 -8.02 7.25 -16.91
CA ALA A 215 -7.35 8.20 -17.80
C ALA A 215 -7.75 8.04 -19.28
N ALA A 216 -7.97 6.79 -19.71
CA ALA A 216 -8.45 6.51 -21.07
C ALA A 216 -9.96 6.74 -21.27
N GLY A 217 -10.73 7.05 -20.20
CA GLY A 217 -12.18 7.19 -20.27
C GLY A 217 -12.94 5.91 -20.61
N THR A 218 -12.34 4.74 -20.39
CA THR A 218 -12.92 3.41 -20.71
C THR A 218 -13.55 2.70 -19.51
N MET A 219 -13.45 3.30 -18.32
CA MET A 219 -14.11 2.79 -17.12
C MET A 219 -15.63 2.99 -17.23
N PRO A 220 -16.47 1.97 -16.96
CA PRO A 220 -17.92 2.13 -16.91
C PRO A 220 -18.33 3.23 -15.89
N ARG A 221 -19.28 4.09 -16.28
CA ARG A 221 -19.71 5.25 -15.48
C ARG A 221 -20.36 4.86 -14.15
N GLU A 222 -20.94 3.68 -14.06
CA GLU A 222 -21.57 3.14 -12.88
C GLU A 222 -20.56 2.75 -11.79
N VAL A 223 -19.31 2.52 -12.16
CA VAL A 223 -18.21 2.29 -11.19
C VAL A 223 -17.86 3.62 -10.54
N ASN A 224 -18.30 3.81 -9.30
CA ASN A 224 -18.34 5.11 -8.64
C ASN A 224 -17.47 5.21 -7.38
N HIS A 225 -16.65 4.20 -7.09
CA HIS A 225 -15.76 4.20 -5.93
C HIS A 225 -14.44 3.45 -6.24
N PHE A 226 -13.30 3.99 -5.78
CA PHE A 226 -11.97 3.41 -5.96
C PHE A 226 -11.15 3.50 -4.68
N ARG A 227 -10.28 2.51 -4.45
CA ARG A 227 -9.40 2.40 -3.28
C ARG A 227 -7.95 2.59 -3.72
N MET A 228 -7.49 3.84 -3.72
CA MET A 228 -6.18 4.24 -4.26
C MET A 228 -5.11 4.24 -3.16
N GLY A 229 -4.05 3.48 -3.35
CA GLY A 229 -2.96 3.34 -2.38
C GLY A 229 -1.60 3.61 -2.99
N GLU A 230 -1.00 2.61 -3.64
CA GLU A 230 0.36 2.68 -4.14
C GLU A 230 0.59 3.88 -5.08
N SER A 231 -0.36 4.18 -5.97
CA SER A 231 -0.27 5.31 -6.87
C SER A 231 -0.20 6.66 -6.14
N ILE A 232 -0.86 6.80 -4.98
CA ILE A 232 -0.79 8.03 -4.19
C ILE A 232 0.51 8.09 -3.39
N ILE A 233 0.92 6.98 -2.76
CA ILE A 233 2.10 6.96 -1.89
C ILE A 233 3.40 7.07 -2.68
N LEU A 234 3.48 6.43 -3.85
CA LEU A 234 4.71 6.37 -4.68
C LEU A 234 4.62 7.12 -6.01
N GLY A 235 3.45 7.69 -6.36
CA GLY A 235 3.29 8.45 -7.61
C GLY A 235 3.46 7.62 -8.88
N ARG A 236 3.14 6.31 -8.86
CA ARG A 236 3.48 5.38 -9.95
C ARG A 236 2.28 4.63 -10.49
N ASN A 237 2.37 4.27 -11.77
CA ASN A 237 1.53 3.24 -12.36
C ASN A 237 1.90 1.88 -11.77
N VAL A 238 0.90 1.11 -11.31
CA VAL A 238 1.16 -0.18 -10.66
C VAL A 238 1.46 -1.33 -11.64
N TYR A 239 1.24 -1.15 -12.95
CA TYR A 239 1.51 -2.19 -13.95
C TYR A 239 2.98 -2.28 -14.33
N ASP A 240 3.58 -1.14 -14.65
CA ASP A 240 4.91 -1.05 -15.23
C ASP A 240 5.90 -0.27 -14.35
N ARG A 241 5.41 0.21 -13.18
CA ARG A 241 6.18 1.00 -12.21
C ARG A 241 6.69 2.33 -12.75
N THR A 242 6.20 2.77 -13.90
CA THR A 242 6.54 4.08 -14.46
C THR A 242 5.91 5.21 -13.64
N PRO A 243 6.50 6.42 -13.66
CA PRO A 243 5.88 7.60 -13.07
C PRO A 243 4.47 7.82 -13.63
N TRP A 244 3.50 8.09 -12.73
CA TRP A 244 2.17 8.52 -13.18
C TRP A 244 2.24 10.00 -13.61
N PRO A 245 1.64 10.38 -14.76
CA PRO A 245 1.65 11.77 -15.23
C PRO A 245 1.11 12.74 -14.16
N GLY A 246 1.78 13.87 -13.99
CA GLY A 246 1.40 14.90 -13.01
C GLY A 246 1.78 14.59 -11.56
N THR A 247 2.39 13.43 -11.27
CA THR A 247 2.78 13.06 -9.90
C THR A 247 4.28 13.09 -9.68
N ARG A 248 4.68 13.15 -8.41
CA ARG A 248 6.05 13.06 -7.92
C ARG A 248 6.34 11.63 -7.47
N GLN A 249 7.63 11.20 -7.54
CA GLN A 249 8.07 9.87 -7.11
C GLN A 249 9.02 9.93 -5.89
N ASP A 250 9.13 11.11 -5.28
CA ASP A 250 10.04 11.42 -4.19
C ASP A 250 9.30 11.73 -2.87
N ALA A 251 8.05 11.26 -2.74
CA ALA A 251 7.25 11.46 -1.54
C ALA A 251 7.75 10.60 -0.35
N ILE A 252 8.41 9.48 -0.64
CA ILE A 252 9.03 8.60 0.36
C ILE A 252 10.49 8.38 -0.02
N ARG A 253 11.38 8.53 0.98
CA ARG A 253 12.80 8.22 0.88
C ARG A 253 13.22 7.35 2.06
N LEU A 254 14.13 6.42 1.79
CA LEU A 254 14.87 5.71 2.82
C LEU A 254 16.23 6.38 2.97
N VAL A 255 16.59 6.76 4.19
CA VAL A 255 17.89 7.33 4.51
C VAL A 255 18.66 6.38 5.41
N VAL A 256 19.87 6.04 5.01
CA VAL A 256 20.77 5.11 5.68
C VAL A 256 22.15 5.73 5.87
N GLU A 257 22.88 5.35 6.92
CA GLU A 257 24.18 5.86 7.26
C GLU A 257 25.30 4.91 6.84
N ILE A 258 26.38 5.45 6.30
CA ILE A 258 27.60 4.69 5.99
C ILE A 258 28.33 4.37 7.29
N VAL A 259 28.45 3.08 7.63
CA VAL A 259 29.14 2.61 8.82
C VAL A 259 30.55 2.06 8.52
N GLU A 260 30.82 1.72 7.28
CA GLU A 260 32.15 1.33 6.78
C GLU A 260 32.32 1.81 5.34
N LEU A 261 33.51 2.25 4.99
CA LEU A 261 33.84 2.69 3.63
C LEU A 261 35.28 2.30 3.28
N GLU A 262 35.45 1.27 2.44
CA GLU A 262 36.75 0.68 2.15
C GLU A 262 36.91 0.30 0.69
N ARG A 263 38.18 0.29 0.21
CA ARG A 263 38.52 -0.24 -1.12
C ARG A 263 38.74 -1.75 -1.03
N LYS A 264 37.88 -2.52 -1.70
CA LYS A 264 37.91 -3.99 -1.68
C LYS A 264 37.80 -4.56 -3.10
N PRO A 265 38.32 -5.77 -3.36
CA PRO A 265 38.07 -6.48 -4.63
C PRO A 265 36.56 -6.67 -4.84
N SER A 266 36.13 -6.58 -6.10
CA SER A 266 34.70 -6.77 -6.45
C SER A 266 34.27 -8.24 -6.44
N VAL A 267 35.22 -9.18 -6.48
CA VAL A 267 34.99 -10.63 -6.40
C VAL A 267 35.51 -11.17 -5.06
N PRO A 268 34.75 -11.98 -4.32
CA PRO A 268 35.24 -12.64 -3.12
C PRO A 268 36.43 -13.56 -3.39
N ILE A 269 37.35 -13.61 -2.42
CA ILE A 269 38.57 -14.42 -2.50
C ILE A 269 38.41 -15.67 -1.66
N GLY A 270 38.71 -16.84 -2.21
CA GLY A 270 38.66 -18.14 -1.52
C GLY A 270 37.62 -19.11 -2.06
N HIS A 271 37.53 -20.29 -1.45
CA HIS A 271 36.51 -21.27 -1.80
C HIS A 271 35.12 -20.75 -1.37
N ARG A 272 34.16 -20.79 -2.31
CA ARG A 272 32.81 -20.24 -2.09
C ARG A 272 31.77 -21.33 -1.90
N GLY A 273 30.93 -21.16 -0.89
CA GLY A 273 29.71 -21.92 -0.64
C GLY A 273 28.47 -21.04 -0.86
N GLN A 274 27.39 -21.42 -0.20
CA GLN A 274 26.19 -20.59 -0.11
C GLN A 274 26.39 -19.45 0.90
N ASP A 275 25.66 -18.35 0.68
CA ASP A 275 25.60 -17.24 1.64
C ASP A 275 24.69 -17.60 2.86
N ALA A 276 24.48 -16.66 3.78
CA ALA A 276 23.66 -16.84 4.98
C ALA A 276 22.18 -17.16 4.69
N PHE A 277 21.73 -16.95 3.45
CA PHE A 277 20.35 -17.22 3.00
C PHE A 277 20.24 -18.44 2.09
N GLY A 278 21.34 -19.21 1.96
CA GLY A 278 21.36 -20.38 1.10
C GLY A 278 21.48 -20.07 -0.40
N GLU A 279 21.88 -18.85 -0.75
CA GLU A 279 22.02 -18.41 -2.13
C GLU A 279 23.49 -18.52 -2.61
N SER A 280 23.66 -18.90 -3.87
CA SER A 280 24.97 -18.86 -4.56
C SER A 280 24.95 -17.68 -5.52
N ARG A 281 25.63 -16.57 -5.15
CA ARG A 281 25.64 -15.35 -5.96
C ARG A 281 26.74 -15.38 -7.00
N GLU A 282 26.44 -14.83 -8.15
CA GLU A 282 27.46 -14.47 -9.15
C GLU A 282 28.00 -13.07 -8.87
N PHE A 283 29.30 -12.89 -9.12
CA PHE A 283 29.99 -11.61 -8.94
C PHE A 283 30.67 -11.23 -10.26
N VAL A 284 30.48 -9.99 -10.65
CA VAL A 284 31.15 -9.41 -11.81
C VAL A 284 32.45 -8.78 -11.33
N ASP A 285 33.59 -9.19 -11.95
CA ASP A 285 34.88 -8.57 -11.65
C ASP A 285 34.99 -7.16 -12.27
N ARG A 286 35.09 -6.18 -11.37
CA ARG A 286 35.25 -4.74 -11.67
C ARG A 286 36.57 -4.19 -11.09
N GLY A 287 37.48 -5.07 -10.67
CA GLY A 287 38.69 -4.70 -9.98
C GLY A 287 38.47 -4.31 -8.51
N VAL A 288 39.32 -3.41 -8.02
CA VAL A 288 39.20 -2.87 -6.64
C VAL A 288 38.27 -1.67 -6.66
N ARG A 289 37.20 -1.74 -5.89
CA ARG A 289 36.12 -0.75 -5.85
C ARG A 289 35.95 -0.17 -4.44
N ARG A 290 35.49 1.06 -4.34
CA ARG A 290 35.12 1.70 -3.08
C ARG A 290 33.71 1.25 -2.69
N ARG A 291 33.60 0.57 -1.56
CA ARG A 291 32.36 -0.05 -1.06
C ARG A 291 31.94 0.57 0.25
N ALA A 292 30.73 1.05 0.28
CA ALA A 292 30.05 1.46 1.50
C ALA A 292 29.26 0.27 2.08
N ILE A 293 29.34 0.10 3.39
CA ILE A 293 28.41 -0.70 4.18
C ILE A 293 27.52 0.30 4.91
N VAL A 294 26.20 0.11 4.83
CA VAL A 294 25.23 0.95 5.52
C VAL A 294 24.42 0.16 6.56
N ASN A 295 23.87 0.87 7.53
CA ASN A 295 23.15 0.36 8.71
C ASN A 295 21.73 -0.17 8.40
N LEU A 296 21.59 -0.97 7.35
CA LEU A 296 20.32 -1.60 6.92
C LEU A 296 20.61 -2.98 6.34
N GLY A 297 19.75 -3.95 6.56
CA GLY A 297 19.91 -5.28 5.99
C GLY A 297 18.61 -5.94 5.53
N ARG A 298 18.69 -7.23 5.22
CA ARG A 298 17.54 -8.01 4.73
C ARG A 298 16.44 -8.21 5.78
N GLN A 299 16.75 -8.04 7.08
CA GLN A 299 15.72 -8.10 8.12
C GLN A 299 14.76 -6.91 8.05
N ASP A 300 15.19 -5.78 7.47
CA ASP A 300 14.42 -4.53 7.44
C ASP A 300 13.83 -4.24 6.07
N ALA A 301 14.43 -4.74 5.00
CA ALA A 301 14.06 -4.36 3.64
C ALA A 301 14.12 -5.51 2.64
N VAL A 302 13.23 -5.47 1.65
CA VAL A 302 13.36 -6.21 0.40
C VAL A 302 14.34 -5.46 -0.48
N VAL A 303 15.60 -5.89 -0.46
CA VAL A 303 16.74 -5.17 -1.06
C VAL A 303 16.58 -4.93 -2.56
N SER A 304 15.97 -5.88 -3.29
CA SER A 304 15.71 -5.74 -4.74
C SER A 304 14.74 -4.61 -5.10
N GLY A 305 13.98 -4.12 -4.11
CA GLY A 305 13.06 -3.00 -4.28
C GLY A 305 13.66 -1.62 -3.91
N LEU A 306 14.97 -1.56 -3.62
CA LEU A 306 15.67 -0.32 -3.29
C LEU A 306 16.44 0.19 -4.51
N VAL A 307 16.32 1.48 -4.79
CA VAL A 307 17.05 2.16 -5.87
C VAL A 307 17.77 3.36 -5.28
N PRO A 308 19.12 3.46 -5.41
CA PRO A 308 19.85 4.64 -4.99
C PRO A 308 19.38 5.88 -5.75
N ASP A 309 19.30 7.03 -5.07
CA ASP A 309 18.97 8.30 -5.72
C ASP A 309 20.13 8.80 -6.61
N ASP A 310 21.38 8.46 -6.27
CA ASP A 310 22.54 8.65 -7.17
C ASP A 310 22.64 7.43 -8.11
N PRO A 311 22.47 7.60 -9.42
CA PRO A 311 22.50 6.50 -10.39
C PRO A 311 23.89 5.88 -10.59
N ALA A 312 24.97 6.53 -10.10
CA ALA A 312 26.32 5.98 -10.11
C ALA A 312 26.53 4.91 -9.03
N MET A 313 25.64 4.84 -8.03
CA MET A 313 25.69 3.81 -7.00
C MET A 313 25.15 2.48 -7.50
N ILE A 314 25.76 1.38 -7.04
CA ILE A 314 25.32 0.03 -7.35
C ILE A 314 25.08 -0.75 -6.05
N ILE A 315 23.86 -1.16 -5.80
CA ILE A 315 23.55 -2.09 -4.70
C ILE A 315 24.13 -3.47 -5.06
N LEU A 316 25.11 -3.92 -4.30
CA LEU A 316 25.78 -5.21 -4.51
C LEU A 316 25.01 -6.35 -3.83
N GLY A 317 24.28 -6.07 -2.76
CA GLY A 317 23.50 -7.02 -2.01
C GLY A 317 23.52 -6.70 -0.51
N ALA A 318 22.93 -7.59 0.31
CA ALA A 318 22.90 -7.40 1.75
C ALA A 318 23.03 -8.73 2.51
N SER A 319 23.58 -8.65 3.72
CA SER A 319 23.42 -9.63 4.79
C SER A 319 22.12 -9.35 5.59
N SER A 320 21.96 -9.98 6.74
CA SER A 320 20.85 -9.66 7.66
C SER A 320 20.82 -8.18 8.06
N ASP A 321 21.99 -7.59 8.35
CA ASP A 321 22.11 -6.28 8.99
C ASP A 321 22.84 -5.22 8.15
N HIS A 322 23.48 -5.60 7.06
CA HIS A 322 24.34 -4.74 6.27
C HIS A 322 23.98 -4.77 4.79
N LEU A 323 23.67 -3.62 4.23
CA LEU A 323 23.54 -3.38 2.79
C LEU A 323 24.89 -2.89 2.26
N ILE A 324 25.32 -3.47 1.15
CA ILE A 324 26.63 -3.17 0.52
C ILE A 324 26.38 -2.43 -0.79
N ILE A 325 26.96 -1.24 -0.91
CA ILE A 325 26.81 -0.36 -2.06
C ILE A 325 28.18 -0.04 -2.64
N ASP A 326 28.37 -0.20 -3.94
CA ASP A 326 29.53 0.30 -4.68
C ASP A 326 29.30 1.80 -4.95
N VAL A 327 30.24 2.63 -4.51
CA VAL A 327 30.19 4.08 -4.64
C VAL A 327 31.41 4.66 -5.37
N ASP A 328 32.19 3.81 -6.06
CA ASP A 328 33.47 4.18 -6.67
C ASP A 328 33.30 5.14 -7.87
N ASP A 329 32.16 5.06 -8.57
CA ASP A 329 31.86 5.90 -9.74
C ASP A 329 31.09 7.19 -9.38
N CYS A 330 30.78 7.42 -8.07
CA CYS A 330 30.11 8.62 -7.62
C CYS A 330 31.04 9.85 -7.69
N GLU A 331 30.47 10.99 -8.10
CA GLU A 331 31.21 12.27 -8.08
C GLU A 331 31.47 12.77 -6.65
N ARG A 332 30.54 12.48 -5.73
CA ARG A 332 30.66 12.87 -4.33
C ARG A 332 31.73 12.04 -3.62
N ASP A 333 32.58 12.71 -2.86
CA ASP A 333 33.52 12.04 -1.94
C ASP A 333 32.81 11.66 -0.65
N TRP A 334 32.48 10.39 -0.52
CA TRP A 334 31.74 9.82 0.61
C TRP A 334 32.66 9.53 1.80
N HIS A 335 32.11 9.64 3.02
CA HIS A 335 32.80 9.36 4.29
C HIS A 335 31.93 8.50 5.20
N VAL A 336 32.54 7.81 6.15
CA VAL A 336 31.81 7.14 7.25
C VAL A 336 31.05 8.19 8.05
N GLY A 337 29.78 7.94 8.33
CA GLY A 337 28.86 8.89 8.94
C GLY A 337 28.01 9.71 7.96
N ASP A 338 28.34 9.66 6.64
CA ASP A 338 27.48 10.26 5.62
C ASP A 338 26.20 9.45 5.43
N GLU A 339 25.13 10.14 5.07
CA GLU A 339 23.84 9.53 4.77
C GLU A 339 23.63 9.35 3.25
N ILE A 340 23.15 8.17 2.87
CA ILE A 340 22.74 7.81 1.50
C ILE A 340 21.21 7.76 1.46
N SER A 341 20.63 8.35 0.41
CA SER A 341 19.20 8.30 0.12
C SER A 341 18.88 7.26 -0.94
N LEU A 342 17.82 6.48 -0.68
CA LEU A 342 17.32 5.41 -1.54
C LEU A 342 15.81 5.57 -1.75
N SER A 343 15.34 5.25 -2.94
CA SER A 343 13.92 5.19 -3.28
C SER A 343 13.41 3.76 -3.14
N PRO A 344 12.44 3.46 -2.25
CA PRO A 344 11.84 2.14 -2.15
C PRO A 344 10.74 1.93 -3.21
N ASP A 345 10.59 0.70 -3.69
CA ASP A 345 9.34 0.24 -4.31
C ASP A 345 8.30 -0.11 -3.23
N TYR A 346 7.11 -0.59 -3.65
CA TYR A 346 6.05 -0.92 -2.71
C TYR A 346 6.42 -2.08 -1.76
N GLY A 347 7.13 -3.08 -2.26
CA GLY A 347 7.56 -4.25 -1.48
C GLY A 347 8.60 -3.87 -0.41
N ALA A 348 9.60 -3.08 -0.81
CA ALA A 348 10.61 -2.55 0.09
C ALA A 348 9.98 -1.60 1.13
N LEU A 349 9.10 -0.69 0.69
CA LEU A 349 8.40 0.23 1.59
C LEU A 349 7.56 -0.52 2.63
N LEU A 350 6.86 -1.59 2.24
CA LEU A 350 6.06 -2.40 3.15
C LEU A 350 6.92 -3.04 4.25
N ALA A 351 8.08 -3.59 3.89
CA ALA A 351 9.02 -4.17 4.85
C ALA A 351 9.59 -3.09 5.78
N LEU A 352 10.14 -2.02 5.23
CA LEU A 352 10.71 -0.89 5.96
C LEU A 352 9.72 -0.28 6.97
N ALA A 353 8.51 0.01 6.54
CA ALA A 353 7.49 0.63 7.38
C ALA A 353 6.99 -0.28 8.51
N THR A 354 7.21 -1.59 8.41
CA THR A 354 6.84 -2.58 9.44
C THR A 354 8.01 -3.02 10.31
N SER A 355 9.26 -2.71 9.91
CA SER A 355 10.42 -2.95 10.77
C SER A 355 10.38 -2.04 12.02
N PRO A 356 10.61 -2.59 13.22
CA PRO A 356 10.73 -1.80 14.43
C PRO A 356 12.04 -0.99 14.50
N TYR A 357 12.99 -1.26 13.60
CA TYR A 357 14.33 -0.66 13.59
C TYR A 357 14.46 0.52 12.60
N VAL A 358 13.48 0.69 11.73
CA VAL A 358 13.43 1.80 10.77
C VAL A 358 12.53 2.90 11.30
N GLY A 359 13.09 4.06 11.58
CA GLY A 359 12.35 5.23 12.06
C GLY A 359 11.43 5.80 10.97
N ALA A 360 10.34 6.46 11.36
CA ALA A 360 9.52 7.28 10.47
C ALA A 360 9.76 8.76 10.82
N HIS A 361 10.24 9.53 9.85
CA HIS A 361 10.48 10.97 9.98
C HIS A 361 9.58 11.73 9.01
N VAL A 362 8.74 12.60 9.56
CA VAL A 362 7.83 13.43 8.76
C VAL A 362 8.53 14.71 8.33
N VAL A 363 8.56 14.95 7.04
CA VAL A 363 9.05 16.19 6.41
C VAL A 363 7.83 17.01 6.02
N GLN A 364 7.71 18.20 6.63
CA GLN A 364 6.56 19.10 6.47
C GLN A 364 6.76 20.22 5.44
N HIS A 365 7.88 20.21 4.70
CA HIS A 365 8.23 21.26 3.74
C HIS A 365 8.38 20.74 2.32
#